data_e4cc3273b53de12f0b7dfd75135380db
#
_entry.id   e4cc3273b53de12f0b7dfd75135380db
#
_cell.length_a   1.000
_cell.length_b   1.000
_cell.length_c   1.000
_cell.angle_alpha   90.00
_cell.angle_beta   90.00
_cell.angle_gamma   90.00
#
_symmetry.space_group_name_H-M   'P 1'
#
loop_
_entity.id
_entity.type
_entity.pdbx_description
1 polymer ?
#
loop_
_entity_poly.entity_id
_entity_poly.type
_entity_poly.pdbx_seq_one_letter_code
_entity_poly.pdbx_strand_id
1 'polypeptide(L)'
;MKNIILIVSLLLMGVSSRADILNSSDNKNVADKFDPMLKAALFQMKIIADTSSILLSDIDYVEDLELKTSLWINNDVNRAKTTRHEITSLKGLEYFSSLRRLKLVGNRTDTLECIPDFSRFKELRELEIIQIYLPKLDISGCKNLTNLSCRSCDLNT
;
A
#
# COMPACT_ATOMS: atom_id res chain seq x y z
N MET A 1 -18.38 14.66 1.14
CA MET A 1 -18.16 15.18 2.51
C MET A 1 -18.18 13.99 3.45
N LYS A 2 -17.06 13.48 3.87
CA LYS A 2 -16.76 12.55 4.99
C LYS A 2 -15.49 11.77 4.64
N ASN A 3 -14.35 12.35 4.91
CA ASN A 3 -13.09 11.67 5.22
C ASN A 3 -12.06 12.70 5.71
N ILE A 4 -12.49 13.47 6.71
CA ILE A 4 -11.61 14.33 7.51
C ILE A 4 -11.84 13.90 8.96
N ILE A 5 -11.38 12.72 9.33
CA ILE A 5 -11.23 12.35 10.74
C ILE A 5 -10.14 11.28 10.76
N LEU A 6 -8.89 11.70 10.86
CA LEU A 6 -7.84 10.97 11.58
C LEU A 6 -6.55 11.80 11.72
N ILE A 7 -6.68 13.08 12.04
CA ILE A 7 -5.51 13.93 12.40
C ILE A 7 -5.68 14.57 13.77
N VAL A 8 -6.45 14.02 14.69
CA VAL A 8 -6.66 14.67 16.00
C VAL A 8 -6.51 13.72 17.20
N SER A 9 -5.79 12.65 17.13
CA SER A 9 -5.53 11.86 18.35
C SER A 9 -4.06 11.61 18.70
N LEU A 10 -3.14 12.42 18.19
CA LEU A 10 -1.70 12.27 18.51
C LEU A 10 -1.14 13.43 19.35
N LEU A 11 -1.93 14.00 20.24
CA LEU A 11 -1.51 15.19 20.98
C LEU A 11 -1.50 15.02 22.52
N LEU A 12 -1.32 13.81 23.04
CA LEU A 12 -1.18 13.63 24.50
C LEU A 12 -0.39 12.37 24.89
N MET A 13 0.83 12.19 24.40
CA MET A 13 1.85 11.41 25.11
C MET A 13 3.21 11.83 24.53
N GLY A 14 4.01 12.51 25.33
CA GLY A 14 5.42 12.84 25.25
C GLY A 14 6.23 12.35 24.05
N VAL A 15 5.82 12.66 22.85
CA VAL A 15 6.54 12.32 21.64
C VAL A 15 7.43 13.51 21.30
N SER A 16 8.73 13.26 21.23
CA SER A 16 9.71 14.13 20.58
C SER A 16 9.08 14.77 19.35
N SER A 17 9.27 16.06 19.21
CA SER A 17 8.61 16.84 18.16
C SER A 17 8.85 16.18 16.79
N ARG A 18 7.87 16.26 15.90
CA ARG A 18 7.98 15.80 14.50
C ARG A 18 9.28 16.28 13.81
N ALA A 19 9.87 17.36 14.31
CA ALA A 19 11.16 17.88 13.88
C ALA A 19 12.35 16.96 14.25
N ASP A 20 12.26 16.21 15.35
CA ASP A 20 13.34 15.29 15.78
C ASP A 20 13.36 14.00 14.94
N ILE A 21 12.19 13.59 14.44
CA ILE A 21 12.06 12.44 13.52
C ILE A 21 12.59 12.81 12.13
N LEU A 22 12.39 14.06 11.69
CA LEU A 22 12.85 14.54 10.38
C LEU A 22 14.38 14.66 10.26
N ASN A 23 15.09 14.68 11.37
CA ASN A 23 16.55 14.78 11.41
C ASN A 23 17.26 13.44 11.66
N SER A 24 16.54 12.32 11.75
CA SER A 24 17.18 11.03 11.89
C SER A 24 17.78 10.60 10.54
N SER A 25 19.03 10.16 10.57
CA SER A 25 19.73 9.55 9.43
C SER A 25 19.01 8.33 8.84
N ASP A 26 17.93 7.89 9.48
CA ASP A 26 17.14 6.72 9.12
C ASP A 26 15.93 7.05 8.24
N ASN A 27 15.60 8.34 8.01
CA ASN A 27 14.50 8.74 7.14
C ASN A 27 14.90 8.70 5.66
N LYS A 28 15.09 7.49 5.17
CA LYS A 28 15.60 7.22 3.83
C LYS A 28 14.50 7.42 2.78
N ASN A 29 14.86 8.05 1.65
CA ASN A 29 14.02 8.03 0.46
C ASN A 29 14.08 6.64 -0.20
N VAL A 30 12.94 6.02 -0.36
CA VAL A 30 12.78 4.68 -0.93
C VAL A 30 11.94 4.67 -2.22
N ALA A 31 11.69 5.83 -2.83
CA ALA A 31 10.87 5.93 -4.04
C ALA A 31 11.37 5.08 -5.21
N ASP A 32 12.68 4.84 -5.31
CA ASP A 32 13.30 3.97 -6.33
C ASP A 32 12.97 2.48 -6.15
N LYS A 33 12.47 2.10 -4.98
CA LYS A 33 12.09 0.72 -4.63
C LYS A 33 10.66 0.38 -5.01
N PHE A 34 9.84 1.41 -5.27
CA PHE A 34 8.42 1.23 -5.55
C PHE A 34 8.14 1.08 -7.05
N ASP A 35 7.19 0.22 -7.35
CA ASP A 35 6.60 0.15 -8.69
C ASP A 35 5.94 1.48 -9.08
N PRO A 36 6.08 1.96 -10.33
CA PRO A 36 5.51 3.23 -10.77
C PRO A 36 3.98 3.31 -10.64
N MET A 37 3.25 2.22 -10.92
CA MET A 37 1.79 2.20 -10.81
C MET A 37 1.36 2.17 -9.34
N LEU A 38 2.08 1.44 -8.49
CA LEU A 38 1.84 1.48 -7.05
C LEU A 38 2.06 2.89 -6.50
N LYS A 39 3.12 3.59 -6.90
CA LYS A 39 3.33 5.00 -6.53
C LYS A 39 2.18 5.90 -6.96
N ALA A 40 1.70 5.74 -8.18
CA ALA A 40 0.57 6.51 -8.68
C ALA A 40 -0.70 6.26 -7.86
N ALA A 41 -0.95 5.01 -7.43
CA ALA A 41 -2.06 4.67 -6.56
C ALA A 41 -1.93 5.35 -5.19
N LEU A 42 -0.78 5.21 -4.55
CA LEU A 42 -0.51 5.81 -3.24
C LEU A 42 -0.64 7.33 -3.26
N PHE A 43 -0.20 7.96 -4.37
CA PHE A 43 -0.37 9.40 -4.58
C PHE A 43 -1.84 9.79 -4.73
N GLN A 44 -2.63 9.05 -5.52
CA GLN A 44 -4.08 9.29 -5.66
C GLN A 44 -4.82 9.11 -4.33
N MET A 45 -4.39 8.17 -3.51
CA MET A 45 -4.92 7.93 -2.17
C MET A 45 -4.46 8.96 -1.14
N LYS A 46 -3.57 9.89 -1.52
CA LYS A 46 -2.96 10.91 -0.66
C LYS A 46 -2.17 10.32 0.53
N ILE A 47 -1.65 9.10 0.35
CA ILE A 47 -0.74 8.46 1.31
C ILE A 47 0.65 9.07 1.17
N ILE A 48 1.08 9.32 -0.08
CA ILE A 48 2.32 10.03 -0.37
C ILE A 48 2.02 11.36 -1.06
N ALA A 49 2.86 12.35 -0.84
CA ALA A 49 2.73 13.69 -1.42
C ALA A 49 3.41 13.82 -2.78
N ASP A 50 4.43 12.99 -3.04
CA ASP A 50 5.25 13.02 -4.26
C ASP A 50 5.66 11.59 -4.65
N THR A 51 5.61 11.29 -5.95
CA THR A 51 6.03 9.99 -6.50
C THR A 51 7.54 9.87 -6.71
N SER A 52 8.26 10.98 -6.71
CA SER A 52 9.73 11.03 -6.85
C SER A 52 10.45 10.93 -5.51
N SER A 53 9.76 11.24 -4.41
CA SER A 53 10.29 11.18 -3.06
C SER A 53 9.29 10.52 -2.12
N ILE A 54 9.64 9.35 -1.62
CA ILE A 54 8.87 8.60 -0.60
C ILE A 54 9.81 8.36 0.56
N LEU A 55 9.59 9.05 1.66
CA LEU A 55 10.35 8.84 2.88
C LEU A 55 9.68 7.73 3.71
N LEU A 56 10.47 6.98 4.46
CA LEU A 56 9.90 5.96 5.34
C LEU A 56 8.88 6.55 6.32
N SER A 57 9.13 7.77 6.82
CA SER A 57 8.19 8.50 7.68
C SER A 57 6.86 8.87 7.02
N ASP A 58 6.78 8.85 5.69
CA ASP A 58 5.54 9.13 4.97
C ASP A 58 4.59 7.93 4.98
N ILE A 59 5.10 6.73 5.24
CA ILE A 59 4.39 5.46 5.10
C ILE A 59 4.39 4.58 6.34
N ASP A 60 5.25 4.85 7.34
CA ASP A 60 5.41 4.01 8.53
C ASP A 60 4.21 4.06 9.49
N TYR A 61 3.33 5.06 9.35
CA TYR A 61 2.10 5.19 10.16
C TYR A 61 0.88 4.50 9.55
N VAL A 62 1.00 3.96 8.34
CA VAL A 62 -0.12 3.34 7.63
C VAL A 62 -0.37 1.95 8.19
N GLU A 63 -1.47 1.79 8.92
CA GLU A 63 -1.88 0.51 9.52
C GLU A 63 -2.87 -0.25 8.63
N ASP A 64 -3.70 0.47 7.87
CA ASP A 64 -4.76 -0.06 7.02
C ASP A 64 -4.58 0.40 5.58
N LEU A 65 -4.56 -0.52 4.65
CA LEU A 65 -4.42 -0.22 3.24
C LEU A 65 -5.38 -1.04 2.39
N GLU A 66 -6.26 -0.37 1.66
CA GLU A 66 -7.08 -0.97 0.61
C GLU A 66 -6.58 -0.50 -0.75
N LEU A 67 -6.04 -1.42 -1.55
CA LEU A 67 -5.57 -1.15 -2.91
C LEU A 67 -6.51 -1.78 -3.93
N LYS A 68 -6.93 -0.97 -4.90
CA LYS A 68 -7.57 -1.45 -6.13
C LYS A 68 -6.51 -1.61 -7.20
N THR A 69 -6.43 -2.80 -7.80
CA THR A 69 -5.44 -3.08 -8.87
C THR A 69 -5.73 -2.33 -10.16
N SER A 70 -6.95 -1.81 -10.33
CA SER A 70 -7.32 -0.97 -11.47
C SER A 70 -7.37 0.50 -11.07
N LEU A 71 -6.55 1.31 -11.72
CA LEU A 71 -6.50 2.76 -11.55
C LEU A 71 -7.06 3.48 -12.76
N TRP A 72 -7.86 4.50 -12.51
CA TRP A 72 -8.28 5.44 -13.54
C TRP A 72 -7.45 6.71 -13.46
N ILE A 73 -6.59 6.95 -14.42
CA ILE A 73 -5.73 8.13 -14.46
C ILE A 73 -6.26 9.10 -15.51
N ASN A 74 -6.59 10.31 -15.08
CA ASN A 74 -6.92 11.41 -15.97
C ASN A 74 -5.62 12.02 -16.51
N ASN A 75 -5.33 11.79 -17.77
CA ASN A 75 -4.14 12.32 -18.44
C ASN A 75 -4.40 13.70 -19.08
N ASP A 76 -5.60 14.27 -18.94
CA ASP A 76 -5.98 15.52 -19.57
C ASP A 76 -6.57 16.50 -18.55
N VAL A 77 -6.10 17.74 -18.60
CA VAL A 77 -6.67 18.86 -17.81
C VAL A 77 -8.16 19.08 -18.07
N ASN A 78 -8.68 18.67 -19.21
CA ASN A 78 -10.08 18.78 -19.60
C ASN A 78 -10.92 17.54 -19.23
N ARG A 79 -10.37 16.56 -18.52
CA ARG A 79 -11.02 15.30 -18.12
C ARG A 79 -11.60 14.45 -19.26
N ALA A 80 -11.20 14.76 -20.52
CA ALA A 80 -11.77 14.12 -21.70
C ALA A 80 -11.19 12.73 -21.99
N LYS A 81 -10.06 12.37 -21.39
CA LYS A 81 -9.39 11.10 -21.63
C LYS A 81 -8.91 10.47 -20.32
N THR A 82 -9.74 9.57 -19.81
CA THR A 82 -9.38 8.71 -18.67
C THR A 82 -8.88 7.38 -19.20
N THR A 83 -7.67 7.00 -18.85
CA THR A 83 -7.12 5.68 -19.18
C THR A 83 -7.13 4.78 -17.95
N ARG A 84 -7.52 3.53 -18.14
CA ARG A 84 -7.39 2.50 -17.12
C ARG A 84 -5.95 1.98 -17.13
N HIS A 85 -5.36 1.97 -15.98
CA HIS A 85 -4.06 1.37 -15.73
C HIS A 85 -4.20 0.26 -14.69
N GLU A 86 -3.38 -0.77 -14.82
CA GLU A 86 -3.38 -1.91 -13.90
C GLU A 86 -2.11 -1.89 -13.06
N ILE A 87 -2.29 -2.19 -11.77
CA ILE A 87 -1.16 -2.47 -10.87
C ILE A 87 -0.87 -3.96 -11.02
N THR A 88 0.23 -4.30 -11.66
CA THR A 88 0.69 -5.68 -11.81
C THR A 88 1.79 -6.03 -10.81
N SER A 89 2.34 -5.04 -10.12
CA SER A 89 3.43 -5.21 -9.17
C SER A 89 3.16 -4.44 -7.88
N LEU A 90 3.31 -5.13 -6.76
CA LEU A 90 3.23 -4.54 -5.42
C LEU A 90 4.62 -4.29 -4.81
N LYS A 91 5.66 -4.24 -5.66
CA LYS A 91 7.02 -3.94 -5.23
C LYS A 91 7.07 -2.57 -4.54
N GLY A 92 7.64 -2.54 -3.35
CA GLY A 92 7.69 -1.35 -2.48
C GLY A 92 6.71 -1.42 -1.32
N LEU A 93 5.65 -2.25 -1.42
CA LEU A 93 4.69 -2.37 -0.33
C LEU A 93 5.33 -2.92 0.96
N GLU A 94 6.41 -3.68 0.85
CA GLU A 94 7.17 -4.23 1.97
C GLU A 94 7.82 -3.18 2.88
N TYR A 95 7.80 -1.90 2.49
CA TYR A 95 8.28 -0.79 3.32
C TYR A 95 7.22 -0.24 4.29
N PHE A 96 5.98 -0.71 4.20
CA PHE A 96 4.91 -0.35 5.14
C PHE A 96 5.04 -1.15 6.43
N SER A 97 5.92 -0.71 7.33
CA SER A 97 6.31 -1.47 8.54
C SER A 97 5.19 -1.66 9.54
N SER A 98 4.25 -0.72 9.62
CA SER A 98 3.12 -0.75 10.57
C SER A 98 1.84 -1.36 10.03
N LEU A 99 1.89 -1.92 8.80
CA LEU A 99 0.69 -2.42 8.13
C LEU A 99 0.09 -3.61 8.89
N ARG A 100 -1.17 -3.45 9.33
CA ARG A 100 -1.94 -4.46 10.06
C ARG A 100 -3.04 -5.08 9.22
N ARG A 101 -3.64 -4.29 8.34
CA ARG A 101 -4.66 -4.77 7.40
C ARG A 101 -4.29 -4.41 5.98
N LEU A 102 -4.28 -5.41 5.12
CA LEU A 102 -4.09 -5.24 3.69
C LEU A 102 -5.26 -5.85 2.95
N LYS A 103 -5.94 -5.03 2.14
CA LYS A 103 -6.99 -5.47 1.25
C LYS A 103 -6.64 -5.15 -0.19
N LEU A 104 -6.61 -6.16 -1.02
CA LEU A 104 -6.34 -6.07 -2.44
C LEU A 104 -7.62 -6.42 -3.21
N VAL A 105 -8.06 -5.53 -4.10
CA VAL A 105 -9.30 -5.70 -4.87
C VAL A 105 -9.02 -5.57 -6.35
N GLY A 106 -9.24 -6.65 -7.08
CA GLY A 106 -9.14 -6.70 -8.54
C GLY A 106 -10.49 -6.82 -9.24
N ASN A 107 -10.47 -7.30 -10.48
CA ASN A 107 -11.65 -7.47 -11.32
C ASN A 107 -11.68 -8.82 -12.08
N ARG A 108 -11.07 -9.86 -11.53
CA ARG A 108 -10.94 -11.22 -12.08
C ARG A 108 -9.98 -11.36 -13.27
N THR A 109 -9.68 -10.30 -13.99
CA THR A 109 -8.71 -10.31 -15.08
C THR A 109 -7.36 -9.75 -14.66
N ASP A 110 -7.32 -9.09 -13.51
CA ASP A 110 -6.10 -8.49 -12.99
C ASP A 110 -5.17 -9.59 -12.46
N THR A 111 -3.92 -9.52 -12.87
CA THR A 111 -2.87 -10.46 -12.45
C THR A 111 -1.80 -9.68 -11.70
N LEU A 112 -1.40 -10.16 -10.53
CA LEU A 112 -0.24 -9.66 -9.84
C LEU A 112 0.97 -10.52 -10.21
N GLU A 113 1.87 -9.94 -11.00
CA GLU A 113 3.11 -10.58 -11.43
C GLU A 113 4.17 -10.56 -10.34
N CYS A 114 4.20 -9.47 -9.56
CA CYS A 114 5.13 -9.28 -8.47
C CYS A 114 4.38 -9.06 -7.16
N ILE A 115 4.46 -10.05 -6.29
CA ILE A 115 3.89 -10.04 -4.95
C ILE A 115 5.00 -9.70 -3.97
N PRO A 116 4.76 -8.86 -2.95
CA PRO A 116 5.77 -8.55 -1.96
C PRO A 116 6.11 -9.80 -1.12
N ASP A 117 7.30 -9.79 -0.57
CA ASP A 117 7.68 -10.75 0.46
C ASP A 117 6.88 -10.48 1.74
N PHE A 118 5.80 -11.25 1.93
CA PHE A 118 4.91 -11.10 3.09
C PHE A 118 5.62 -11.34 4.44
N SER A 119 6.78 -11.99 4.46
CA SER A 119 7.56 -12.17 5.69
C SER A 119 8.05 -10.85 6.31
N ARG A 120 8.04 -9.78 5.53
CA ARG A 120 8.43 -8.44 5.96
C ARG A 120 7.35 -7.69 6.73
N PHE A 121 6.09 -8.07 6.56
CA PHE A 121 4.96 -7.44 7.26
C PHE A 121 4.81 -8.01 8.67
N LYS A 122 5.61 -7.50 9.59
CA LYS A 122 5.69 -8.01 10.96
C LYS A 122 4.40 -7.80 11.75
N GLU A 123 3.65 -6.74 11.44
CA GLU A 123 2.42 -6.36 12.13
C GLU A 123 1.15 -6.83 11.42
N LEU A 124 1.26 -7.47 10.23
CA LEU A 124 0.10 -7.86 9.43
C LEU A 124 -0.73 -8.92 10.15
N ARG A 125 -2.02 -8.60 10.37
CA ARG A 125 -3.02 -9.44 11.04
C ARG A 125 -4.12 -9.89 10.11
N GLU A 126 -4.46 -9.06 9.13
CA GLU A 126 -5.56 -9.32 8.21
C GLU A 126 -5.09 -9.14 6.77
N LEU A 127 -5.30 -10.16 5.94
CA LEU A 127 -5.04 -10.12 4.51
C LEU A 127 -6.31 -10.55 3.77
N GLU A 128 -6.89 -9.63 2.99
CA GLU A 128 -8.02 -9.89 2.13
C GLU A 128 -7.64 -9.67 0.67
N ILE A 129 -7.86 -10.69 -0.16
CA ILE A 129 -7.59 -10.65 -1.60
C ILE A 129 -8.86 -11.01 -2.33
N ILE A 130 -9.30 -10.13 -3.24
CA ILE A 130 -10.59 -10.26 -3.92
C ILE A 130 -10.38 -10.13 -5.42
N GLN A 131 -10.82 -11.14 -6.18
CA GLN A 131 -10.87 -11.10 -7.64
C GLN A 131 -9.54 -10.78 -8.32
N ILE A 132 -8.44 -11.33 -7.81
CA ILE A 132 -7.09 -11.18 -8.37
C ILE A 132 -6.54 -12.57 -8.66
N TYR A 133 -6.00 -12.74 -9.86
CA TYR A 133 -5.21 -13.93 -10.18
C TYR A 133 -3.84 -13.85 -9.51
N LEU A 134 -3.53 -14.85 -8.68
CA LEU A 134 -2.26 -14.98 -7.99
C LEU A 134 -1.61 -16.31 -8.38
N PRO A 135 -0.48 -16.29 -9.07
CA PRO A 135 0.21 -17.54 -9.43
C PRO A 135 0.75 -18.27 -8.20
N LYS A 136 1.09 -17.53 -7.16
CA LYS A 136 1.58 -18.08 -5.88
C LYS A 136 1.35 -17.07 -4.76
N LEU A 137 0.93 -17.55 -3.59
CA LEU A 137 0.85 -16.76 -2.37
C LEU A 137 1.62 -17.46 -1.26
N ASP A 138 2.75 -16.89 -0.85
CA ASP A 138 3.52 -17.37 0.30
C ASP A 138 3.34 -16.43 1.48
N ILE A 139 2.62 -16.89 2.48
CA ILE A 139 2.36 -16.17 3.74
C ILE A 139 3.04 -16.83 4.94
N SER A 140 3.93 -17.79 4.72
CA SER A 140 4.61 -18.56 5.79
C SER A 140 5.37 -17.68 6.78
N GLY A 141 5.80 -16.48 6.32
CA GLY A 141 6.49 -15.50 7.15
C GLY A 141 5.59 -14.56 7.95
N CYS A 142 4.27 -14.56 7.71
CA CYS A 142 3.30 -13.69 8.40
C CYS A 142 2.91 -14.27 9.76
N LYS A 143 3.81 -14.16 10.75
CA LYS A 143 3.63 -14.80 12.07
C LYS A 143 2.46 -14.25 12.89
N ASN A 144 2.02 -13.02 12.60
CA ASN A 144 0.93 -12.35 13.31
C ASN A 144 -0.39 -12.38 12.55
N LEU A 145 -0.44 -13.05 11.37
CA LEU A 145 -1.65 -13.13 10.56
C LEU A 145 -2.71 -13.98 11.27
N THR A 146 -3.86 -13.39 11.55
CA THR A 146 -5.00 -14.04 12.19
C THR A 146 -6.15 -14.27 11.20
N ASN A 147 -6.29 -13.44 10.18
CA ASN A 147 -7.36 -13.50 9.21
C ASN A 147 -6.81 -13.51 7.78
N LEU A 148 -7.13 -14.55 7.04
CA LEU A 148 -6.85 -14.65 5.61
C LEU A 148 -8.15 -14.88 4.86
N SER A 149 -8.45 -14.03 3.89
CA SER A 149 -9.58 -14.19 3.00
C SER A 149 -9.15 -14.05 1.54
N CYS A 150 -9.34 -15.11 0.77
CA CYS A 150 -9.12 -15.10 -0.67
C CYS A 150 -10.46 -15.41 -1.35
N ARG A 151 -11.04 -14.40 -2.05
CA ARG A 151 -12.33 -14.54 -2.72
C ARG A 151 -12.16 -14.43 -4.23
N SER A 152 -12.58 -15.45 -4.95
CA SER A 152 -12.44 -15.50 -6.41
C SER A 152 -11.01 -15.26 -6.87
N CYS A 153 -10.04 -15.84 -6.15
CA CYS A 153 -8.65 -15.85 -6.49
C CYS A 153 -8.31 -17.24 -7.04
N ASP A 154 -7.78 -17.28 -8.25
CA ASP A 154 -7.27 -18.54 -8.80
C ASP A 154 -5.85 -18.74 -8.26
N LEU A 155 -5.75 -19.47 -7.17
CA LEU A 155 -4.48 -19.92 -6.63
C LEU A 155 -4.09 -21.22 -7.35
N ASN A 156 -3.02 -21.20 -8.13
CA ASN A 156 -2.43 -22.45 -8.59
C ASN A 156 -1.79 -23.14 -7.40
N THR A 157 -2.41 -24.21 -6.94
CA THR A 157 -1.92 -25.12 -5.90
C THR A 157 -0.87 -26.07 -6.47
#